data_66e86a5d216ffeb41ddcff9ce53e1c51
#
_entry.id   66e86a5d216ffeb41ddcff9ce53e1c51
#
_cell.length_a   1.000
_cell.length_b   1.000
_cell.length_c   1.000
_cell.angle_alpha   90.00
_cell.angle_beta   90.00
_cell.angle_gamma   90.00
#
_symmetry.space_group_name_H-M   'P 1'
#
loop_
_entity.id
_entity.type
_entity.pdbx_description
1 polymer ?
#
loop_
_entity_poly.entity_id
_entity_poly.type
_entity_poly.pdbx_seq_one_letter_code
_entity_poly.pdbx_strand_id
1 'polypeptide(L)'
;KNFHHLEVYGVIDRDMRNDEEIKSLSKHDIFTLDVAEVENLFCVPEIITLVSQQLCRKPKQDVESIKEFVIKQLQSEIDRQVSLRFVHEVKFQLNCFNDKAKEKYALNKAVKEFVSKIDTDSLYKKNQTIFHQAIEQKNYLLILKLYNRKSLSSQMSKHFGLSNGELAGLVIRMAASDSGQSVKDALKPYFGSFAEKIT
;
A
#
# COMPACT_ATOMS: atom_id res chain seq x y z
N LYS A 1 -37.84 -11.60 -13.89
CA LYS A 1 -36.93 -11.25 -15.00
C LYS A 1 -35.83 -10.43 -14.38
N ASN A 2 -34.65 -11.04 -14.11
CA ASN A 2 -33.47 -10.32 -13.66
C ASN A 2 -32.93 -9.53 -14.86
N PHE A 3 -33.20 -8.25 -14.87
CA PHE A 3 -32.61 -7.31 -15.81
C PHE A 3 -31.28 -6.85 -15.19
N HIS A 4 -30.17 -7.19 -15.81
CA HIS A 4 -28.81 -6.78 -15.55
C HIS A 4 -28.12 -7.36 -14.28
N HIS A 5 -27.24 -8.32 -14.46
CA HIS A 5 -26.17 -8.61 -13.51
C HIS A 5 -25.05 -7.57 -13.71
N LEU A 6 -25.10 -6.49 -12.97
CA LEU A 6 -23.98 -5.56 -12.89
C LEU A 6 -23.04 -6.08 -11.80
N GLU A 7 -21.85 -6.51 -12.18
CA GLU A 7 -20.79 -6.80 -11.24
C GLU A 7 -20.11 -5.47 -10.83
N VAL A 8 -20.05 -5.20 -9.55
CA VAL A 8 -19.44 -3.97 -9.00
C VAL A 8 -18.28 -4.37 -8.13
N TYR A 9 -17.11 -3.83 -8.41
CA TYR A 9 -15.89 -4.06 -7.68
C TYR A 9 -15.38 -2.75 -7.07
N GLY A 10 -14.88 -2.82 -5.82
CA GLY A 10 -14.19 -1.71 -5.18
C GLY A 10 -12.66 -1.94 -5.20
N VAL A 11 -11.89 -0.91 -5.51
CA VAL A 11 -10.43 -0.91 -5.33
C VAL A 11 -10.07 0.21 -4.37
N ILE A 12 -9.32 -0.10 -3.33
CA ILE A 12 -8.92 0.85 -2.30
C ILE A 12 -7.42 0.76 -2.03
N ASP A 13 -6.88 1.80 -1.42
CA ASP A 13 -5.51 1.78 -0.92
C ASP A 13 -5.30 0.63 0.07
N ARG A 14 -4.09 0.04 0.05
CA ARG A 14 -3.73 -0.96 1.04
C ARG A 14 -3.61 -0.35 2.44
N ASP A 15 -3.14 0.87 2.51
CA ASP A 15 -2.84 1.55 3.78
C ASP A 15 -1.97 0.69 4.71
N MET A 16 -2.36 0.66 6.00
CA MET A 16 -1.70 -0.15 7.04
C MET A 16 -2.37 -1.51 7.24
N ARG A 17 -3.29 -1.94 6.33
CA ARG A 17 -4.08 -3.16 6.50
C ARG A 17 -3.21 -4.41 6.51
N ASN A 18 -3.55 -5.32 7.41
CA ASN A 18 -2.95 -6.64 7.47
C ASN A 18 -3.65 -7.61 6.49
N ASP A 19 -3.10 -8.82 6.35
CA ASP A 19 -3.62 -9.79 5.39
C ASP A 19 -5.00 -10.34 5.77
N GLU A 20 -5.38 -10.33 7.07
CA GLU A 20 -6.70 -10.75 7.54
C GLU A 20 -7.77 -9.72 7.14
N GLU A 21 -7.48 -8.43 7.29
CA GLU A 21 -8.36 -7.35 6.83
C GLU A 21 -8.56 -7.43 5.31
N ILE A 22 -7.48 -7.61 4.55
CA ILE A 22 -7.53 -7.72 3.08
C ILE A 22 -8.36 -8.92 2.66
N LYS A 23 -8.16 -10.07 3.31
CA LYS A 23 -9.00 -11.27 3.09
C LYS A 23 -10.47 -11.04 3.40
N SER A 24 -10.77 -10.26 4.44
CA SER A 24 -12.15 -9.92 4.78
C SER A 24 -12.79 -9.02 3.72
N LEU A 25 -12.06 -8.01 3.25
CA LEU A 25 -12.52 -7.09 2.20
C LEU A 25 -12.78 -7.80 0.87
N SER A 26 -11.90 -8.72 0.47
CA SER A 26 -12.05 -9.45 -0.81
C SER A 26 -13.31 -10.33 -0.87
N LYS A 27 -13.84 -10.78 0.28
CA LYS A 27 -15.12 -11.51 0.36
C LYS A 27 -16.33 -10.63 0.00
N HIS A 28 -16.14 -9.31 -0.01
CA HIS A 28 -17.15 -8.31 -0.35
C HIS A 28 -16.82 -7.60 -1.66
N ASP A 29 -16.01 -8.22 -2.53
CA ASP A 29 -15.57 -7.67 -3.82
C ASP A 29 -14.83 -6.31 -3.68
N ILE A 30 -14.18 -6.08 -2.53
CA ILE A 30 -13.32 -4.94 -2.28
C ILE A 30 -11.86 -5.42 -2.30
N PHE A 31 -11.08 -4.90 -3.23
CA PHE A 31 -9.70 -5.27 -3.48
C PHE A 31 -8.75 -4.19 -3.02
N THR A 32 -7.54 -4.57 -2.62
CA THR A 32 -6.48 -3.63 -2.27
C THR A 32 -5.35 -3.69 -3.27
N LEU A 33 -4.68 -2.57 -3.46
CA LEU A 33 -3.44 -2.51 -4.23
C LEU A 33 -2.31 -3.25 -3.51
N ASP A 34 -1.32 -3.71 -4.28
CA ASP A 34 -0.09 -4.29 -3.75
C ASP A 34 0.98 -3.22 -3.42
N VAL A 35 0.54 -1.99 -3.22
CA VAL A 35 1.30 -0.85 -2.70
C VAL A 35 0.47 -0.16 -1.60
N ALA A 36 1.13 0.54 -0.67
CA ALA A 36 0.43 1.15 0.48
C ALA A 36 -0.58 2.22 0.06
N GLU A 37 -0.21 3.09 -0.86
CA GLU A 37 -1.01 4.21 -1.38
C GLU A 37 -1.07 4.14 -2.91
N VAL A 38 -2.15 4.60 -3.52
CA VAL A 38 -2.30 4.63 -4.98
C VAL A 38 -1.16 5.43 -5.64
N GLU A 39 -0.69 6.49 -4.99
CA GLU A 39 0.43 7.28 -5.48
C GLU A 39 1.75 6.49 -5.56
N ASN A 40 1.89 5.43 -4.77
CA ASN A 40 3.06 4.54 -4.83
C ASN A 40 3.11 3.70 -6.10
N LEU A 41 2.01 3.60 -6.87
CA LEU A 41 2.01 3.01 -8.20
C LEU A 41 2.94 3.76 -9.17
N PHE A 42 3.11 5.07 -8.99
CA PHE A 42 4.05 5.85 -9.79
C PHE A 42 5.52 5.61 -9.40
N CYS A 43 5.74 4.88 -8.28
CA CYS A 43 7.05 4.60 -7.72
C CYS A 43 7.55 3.19 -8.05
N VAL A 44 6.77 2.38 -8.77
CA VAL A 44 7.18 1.01 -9.12
C VAL A 44 8.30 1.02 -10.18
N PRO A 45 9.24 0.06 -10.15
CA PRO A 45 10.41 0.07 -11.03
C PRO A 45 10.06 0.11 -12.51
N GLU A 46 8.97 -0.52 -12.91
CA GLU A 46 8.49 -0.57 -14.29
C GLU A 46 8.06 0.81 -14.77
N ILE A 47 7.32 1.55 -13.96
CA ILE A 47 6.91 2.93 -14.27
C ILE A 47 8.11 3.88 -14.28
N ILE A 48 9.01 3.75 -13.32
CA ILE A 48 10.27 4.52 -13.31
C ILE A 48 11.05 4.29 -14.61
N THR A 49 11.11 3.03 -15.06
CA THR A 49 11.78 2.66 -16.32
C THR A 49 11.13 3.32 -17.52
N LEU A 50 9.81 3.26 -17.64
CA LEU A 50 9.06 3.88 -18.75
C LEU A 50 9.23 5.40 -18.76
N VAL A 51 9.13 6.05 -17.58
CA VAL A 51 9.33 7.51 -17.46
C VAL A 51 10.76 7.90 -17.85
N SER A 52 11.76 7.15 -17.39
CA SER A 52 13.15 7.39 -17.74
C SER A 52 13.41 7.28 -19.26
N GLN A 53 12.81 6.29 -19.90
CA GLN A 53 12.85 6.12 -21.36
C GLN A 53 12.17 7.28 -22.07
N GLN A 54 10.98 7.68 -21.64
CA GLN A 54 10.22 8.81 -22.21
C GLN A 54 11.01 10.13 -22.13
N LEU A 55 11.79 10.31 -21.08
CA LEU A 55 12.65 11.48 -20.86
C LEU A 55 14.07 11.33 -21.45
N CYS A 56 14.33 10.30 -22.27
CA CYS A 56 15.64 10.00 -22.86
C CYS A 56 16.77 9.90 -21.82
N ARG A 57 16.49 9.36 -20.64
CA ARG A 57 17.43 9.19 -19.53
C ARG A 57 17.97 7.76 -19.47
N LYS A 58 18.67 7.40 -18.39
CA LYS A 58 19.27 6.08 -18.17
C LYS A 58 18.42 5.27 -17.18
N PRO A 59 17.50 4.38 -17.62
CA PRO A 59 16.53 3.71 -16.75
C PRO A 59 17.13 2.98 -15.56
N LYS A 60 18.21 2.21 -15.76
CA LYS A 60 18.87 1.46 -14.68
C LYS A 60 19.39 2.37 -13.57
N GLN A 61 19.97 3.53 -13.94
CA GLN A 61 20.51 4.48 -12.97
C GLN A 61 19.37 5.18 -12.22
N ASP A 62 18.30 5.58 -12.92
CA ASP A 62 17.16 6.24 -12.31
C ASP A 62 16.44 5.28 -11.34
N VAL A 63 16.22 4.02 -11.72
CA VAL A 63 15.60 3.01 -10.85
C VAL A 63 16.41 2.82 -9.57
N GLU A 64 17.74 2.64 -9.66
CA GLU A 64 18.57 2.44 -8.46
C GLU A 64 18.63 3.71 -7.58
N SER A 65 18.79 4.89 -8.20
CA SER A 65 18.79 6.16 -7.46
C SER A 65 17.47 6.39 -6.69
N ILE A 66 16.34 6.07 -7.32
CA ILE A 66 15.02 6.22 -6.71
C ILE A 66 14.81 5.18 -5.60
N LYS A 67 15.21 3.92 -5.80
CA LYS A 67 15.16 2.91 -4.75
C LYS A 67 15.94 3.34 -3.51
N GLU A 68 17.17 3.81 -3.70
CA GLU A 68 17.99 4.33 -2.59
C GLU A 68 17.34 5.51 -1.88
N PHE A 69 16.75 6.43 -2.64
CA PHE A 69 16.02 7.56 -2.08
C PHE A 69 14.85 7.09 -1.21
N VAL A 70 14.00 6.19 -1.72
CA VAL A 70 12.83 5.68 -0.98
C VAL A 70 13.25 4.93 0.28
N ILE A 71 14.29 4.11 0.20
CA ILE A 71 14.85 3.40 1.37
C ILE A 71 15.32 4.40 2.44
N LYS A 72 16.10 5.41 2.05
CA LYS A 72 16.57 6.46 2.98
C LYS A 72 15.42 7.24 3.60
N GLN A 73 14.39 7.56 2.83
CA GLN A 73 13.18 8.22 3.35
C GLN A 73 12.47 7.36 4.39
N LEU A 74 12.25 6.07 4.10
CA LEU A 74 11.64 5.15 5.05
C LEU A 74 12.50 5.00 6.31
N GLN A 75 13.84 4.88 6.17
CA GLN A 75 14.75 4.83 7.31
C GLN A 75 14.61 6.03 8.25
N SER A 76 14.45 7.23 7.69
CA SER A 76 14.28 8.46 8.48
C SER A 76 12.93 8.55 9.20
N GLU A 77 11.95 7.74 8.81
CA GLU A 77 10.58 7.76 9.35
C GLU A 77 10.14 6.42 9.95
N ILE A 78 11.05 5.47 10.13
CA ILE A 78 10.71 4.09 10.47
C ILE A 78 9.86 3.99 11.72
N ASP A 79 10.22 4.68 12.79
CA ASP A 79 9.48 4.65 14.06
C ASP A 79 8.05 5.16 13.89
N ARG A 80 7.87 6.20 13.07
CA ARG A 80 6.56 6.72 12.74
C ARG A 80 5.73 5.70 11.97
N GLN A 81 6.30 5.05 10.97
CA GLN A 81 5.59 4.07 10.13
C GLN A 81 5.22 2.81 10.92
N VAL A 82 6.13 2.33 11.77
CA VAL A 82 5.87 1.23 12.71
C VAL A 82 4.71 1.59 13.64
N SER A 83 4.74 2.79 14.24
CA SER A 83 3.70 3.26 15.16
C SER A 83 2.34 3.39 14.48
N LEU A 84 2.29 3.94 13.25
CA LEU A 84 1.04 4.04 12.48
C LEU A 84 0.43 2.66 12.22
N ARG A 85 1.25 1.71 11.78
CA ARG A 85 0.77 0.35 11.51
C ARG A 85 0.33 -0.36 12.79
N PHE A 86 1.10 -0.24 13.87
CA PHE A 86 0.73 -0.77 15.18
C PHE A 86 -0.62 -0.23 15.64
N VAL A 87 -0.83 1.09 15.62
CA VAL A 87 -2.10 1.71 16.01
C VAL A 87 -3.25 1.21 15.13
N HIS A 88 -3.03 1.05 13.83
CA HIS A 88 -4.04 0.49 12.92
C HIS A 88 -4.42 -0.94 13.31
N GLU A 89 -3.44 -1.84 13.54
CA GLU A 89 -3.67 -3.22 13.93
C GLU A 89 -4.40 -3.33 15.29
N VAL A 90 -4.06 -2.50 16.27
CA VAL A 90 -4.77 -2.44 17.56
C VAL A 90 -6.24 -2.01 17.36
N LYS A 91 -6.48 -0.97 16.56
CA LYS A 91 -7.84 -0.52 16.24
C LYS A 91 -8.65 -1.60 15.54
N PHE A 92 -8.03 -2.30 14.59
CA PHE A 92 -8.68 -3.41 13.89
C PHE A 92 -9.08 -4.50 14.87
N GLN A 93 -8.17 -4.94 15.76
CA GLN A 93 -8.50 -5.94 16.77
C GLN A 93 -9.63 -5.48 17.69
N LEU A 94 -9.61 -4.22 18.14
CA LEU A 94 -10.69 -3.67 18.98
C LEU A 94 -12.04 -3.68 18.24
N ASN A 95 -12.07 -3.42 16.94
CA ASN A 95 -13.29 -3.49 16.12
C ASN A 95 -13.82 -4.92 15.94
N CYS A 96 -13.00 -5.95 16.19
CA CYS A 96 -13.44 -7.35 16.19
C CYS A 96 -14.16 -7.76 17.49
N PHE A 97 -14.35 -6.84 18.43
CA PHE A 97 -15.05 -7.13 19.67
C PHE A 97 -16.51 -7.54 19.40
N ASN A 98 -16.91 -8.66 19.98
CA ASN A 98 -18.26 -9.18 19.85
C ASN A 98 -19.15 -8.68 21.02
N ASP A 99 -20.09 -7.81 20.74
CA ASP A 99 -21.00 -7.12 21.68
C ASP A 99 -22.28 -7.91 22.04
N LYS A 100 -22.31 -9.24 21.85
CA LYS A 100 -23.51 -10.06 22.12
C LYS A 100 -23.96 -10.08 23.59
N ALA A 101 -23.09 -9.68 24.52
CA ALA A 101 -23.44 -9.58 25.93
C ALA A 101 -24.37 -8.41 26.17
N LYS A 102 -25.57 -8.69 26.69
CA LYS A 102 -26.62 -7.66 26.93
C LYS A 102 -26.65 -7.10 28.36
N GLU A 103 -26.05 -7.79 29.31
CA GLU A 103 -26.05 -7.39 30.72
C GLU A 103 -24.75 -6.67 31.08
N LYS A 104 -24.85 -5.59 31.88
CA LYS A 104 -23.74 -4.74 32.30
C LYS A 104 -22.52 -5.51 32.81
N TYR A 105 -22.76 -6.48 33.71
CA TYR A 105 -21.68 -7.29 34.30
C TYR A 105 -20.97 -8.17 33.25
N ALA A 106 -21.77 -8.86 32.44
CA ALA A 106 -21.29 -9.74 31.38
C ALA A 106 -20.51 -8.92 30.30
N LEU A 107 -21.04 -7.74 29.94
CA LEU A 107 -20.36 -6.84 29.00
C LEU A 107 -19.01 -6.35 29.54
N ASN A 108 -18.96 -5.89 30.79
CA ASN A 108 -17.71 -5.43 31.41
C ASN A 108 -16.66 -6.55 31.48
N LYS A 109 -17.08 -7.79 31.81
CA LYS A 109 -16.20 -8.94 31.81
C LYS A 109 -15.69 -9.24 30.41
N ALA A 110 -16.56 -9.29 29.40
CA ALA A 110 -16.21 -9.55 28.02
C ALA A 110 -15.22 -8.52 27.47
N VAL A 111 -15.42 -7.21 27.74
CA VAL A 111 -14.48 -6.16 27.33
C VAL A 111 -13.10 -6.35 27.95
N LYS A 112 -13.04 -6.60 29.27
CA LYS A 112 -11.77 -6.81 29.97
C LYS A 112 -11.02 -8.02 29.44
N GLU A 113 -11.72 -9.14 29.26
CA GLU A 113 -11.15 -10.38 28.68
C GLU A 113 -10.69 -10.19 27.24
N PHE A 114 -11.41 -9.40 26.47
CA PHE A 114 -11.06 -9.11 25.09
C PHE A 114 -9.79 -8.24 25.01
N VAL A 115 -9.76 -7.12 25.76
CA VAL A 115 -8.59 -6.23 25.78
C VAL A 115 -7.34 -6.93 26.30
N SER A 116 -7.47 -7.81 27.32
CA SER A 116 -6.33 -8.55 27.87
C SER A 116 -5.69 -9.55 26.88
N LYS A 117 -6.38 -9.90 25.78
CA LYS A 117 -5.83 -10.76 24.72
C LYS A 117 -5.01 -10.02 23.68
N ILE A 118 -5.06 -8.68 23.69
CA ILE A 118 -4.27 -7.87 22.76
C ILE A 118 -2.85 -7.73 23.31
N ASP A 119 -1.94 -8.52 22.75
CA ASP A 119 -0.51 -8.44 23.09
C ASP A 119 0.16 -7.31 22.31
N THR A 120 0.17 -6.13 22.93
CA THR A 120 0.70 -4.90 22.32
C THR A 120 2.20 -4.98 22.07
N ASP A 121 2.96 -5.65 22.94
CA ASP A 121 4.41 -5.75 22.81
C ASP A 121 4.79 -6.64 21.61
N SER A 122 4.16 -7.81 21.49
CA SER A 122 4.37 -8.69 20.34
C SER A 122 3.94 -8.05 19.03
N LEU A 123 2.80 -7.31 19.01
CA LEU A 123 2.33 -6.59 17.84
C LEU A 123 3.34 -5.50 17.40
N TYR A 124 3.82 -4.70 18.34
CA TYR A 124 4.79 -3.64 18.04
C TYR A 124 6.09 -4.23 17.50
N LYS A 125 6.63 -5.24 18.19
CA LYS A 125 7.87 -5.94 17.79
C LYS A 125 7.75 -6.60 16.41
N LYS A 126 6.61 -7.24 16.12
CA LYS A 126 6.32 -7.83 14.81
C LYS A 126 6.40 -6.76 13.71
N ASN A 127 5.73 -5.63 13.90
CA ASN A 127 5.73 -4.55 12.93
C ASN A 127 7.14 -3.96 12.76
N GLN A 128 7.85 -3.70 13.84
CA GLN A 128 9.23 -3.22 13.80
C GLN A 128 10.13 -4.17 12.99
N THR A 129 10.04 -5.47 13.25
CA THR A 129 10.82 -6.49 12.55
C THR A 129 10.58 -6.48 11.04
N ILE A 130 9.31 -6.38 10.60
CA ILE A 130 8.96 -6.37 9.17
C ILE A 130 9.59 -5.16 8.46
N PHE A 131 9.50 -3.97 9.07
CA PHE A 131 10.10 -2.76 8.47
C PHE A 131 11.63 -2.84 8.42
N HIS A 132 12.28 -3.28 9.50
CA HIS A 132 13.74 -3.44 9.51
C HIS A 132 14.22 -4.45 8.47
N GLN A 133 13.58 -5.63 8.39
CA GLN A 133 13.91 -6.64 7.39
C GLN A 133 13.74 -6.12 5.95
N ALA A 134 12.66 -5.37 5.68
CA ALA A 134 12.43 -4.79 4.36
C ALA A 134 13.58 -3.84 3.95
N ILE A 135 14.07 -3.04 4.89
CA ILE A 135 15.18 -2.09 4.69
C ILE A 135 16.51 -2.83 4.53
N GLU A 136 16.84 -3.74 5.45
CA GLU A 136 18.09 -4.49 5.45
C GLU A 136 18.26 -5.33 4.18
N GLN A 137 17.19 -5.98 3.74
CA GLN A 137 17.16 -6.78 2.51
C GLN A 137 17.02 -5.92 1.25
N LYS A 138 16.87 -4.60 1.39
CA LYS A 138 16.55 -3.69 0.28
C LYS A 138 15.38 -4.19 -0.57
N ASN A 139 14.39 -4.82 0.07
CA ASN A 139 13.21 -5.35 -0.60
C ASN A 139 12.26 -4.21 -0.99
N TYR A 140 12.54 -3.62 -2.15
CA TYR A 140 11.86 -2.41 -2.60
C TYR A 140 10.34 -2.58 -2.76
N LEU A 141 9.89 -3.74 -3.27
CA LEU A 141 8.46 -4.01 -3.44
C LEU A 141 7.75 -4.12 -2.09
N LEU A 142 8.39 -4.78 -1.11
CA LEU A 142 7.86 -4.83 0.25
C LEU A 142 7.83 -3.43 0.88
N ILE A 143 8.84 -2.61 0.62
CA ILE A 143 8.87 -1.22 1.09
C ILE A 143 7.69 -0.44 0.52
N LEU A 144 7.38 -0.53 -0.77
CA LEU A 144 6.23 0.14 -1.36
C LEU A 144 4.88 -0.35 -0.79
N LYS A 145 4.79 -1.61 -0.33
CA LYS A 145 3.63 -2.16 0.38
C LYS A 145 3.47 -1.64 1.81
N LEU A 146 4.56 -1.30 2.47
CA LEU A 146 4.58 -0.90 3.88
C LEU A 146 4.58 0.61 4.06
N TYR A 147 5.19 1.35 3.14
CA TYR A 147 5.44 2.77 3.28
C TYR A 147 4.23 3.60 2.91
N ASN A 148 3.43 3.93 3.92
CA ASN A 148 2.25 4.77 3.79
C ASN A 148 2.66 6.25 3.74
N ARG A 149 2.92 6.76 2.52
CA ARG A 149 3.32 8.15 2.28
C ARG A 149 2.82 8.68 0.95
N LYS A 150 1.72 9.42 0.98
CA LYS A 150 1.09 10.04 -0.21
C LYS A 150 2.01 10.97 -0.99
N SER A 151 2.92 11.66 -0.31
CA SER A 151 3.85 12.60 -0.98
C SER A 151 5.05 11.93 -1.66
N LEU A 152 5.16 10.60 -1.64
CA LEU A 152 6.34 9.90 -2.16
C LEU A 152 6.54 10.16 -3.66
N SER A 153 5.51 9.96 -4.48
CA SER A 153 5.56 10.19 -5.93
C SER A 153 5.89 11.64 -6.28
N SER A 154 5.34 12.59 -5.52
CA SER A 154 5.64 14.02 -5.70
C SER A 154 7.12 14.33 -5.46
N GLN A 155 7.72 13.74 -4.42
CA GLN A 155 9.14 13.93 -4.12
C GLN A 155 10.05 13.30 -5.17
N MET A 156 9.64 12.16 -5.73
CA MET A 156 10.37 11.48 -6.80
C MET A 156 10.43 12.27 -8.10
N SER A 157 9.47 13.17 -8.37
CA SER A 157 9.47 14.03 -9.55
C SER A 157 10.82 14.73 -9.74
N LYS A 158 11.46 15.15 -8.65
CA LYS A 158 12.75 15.85 -8.66
C LYS A 158 13.91 15.00 -9.23
N HIS A 159 13.87 13.68 -9.06
CA HIS A 159 14.88 12.78 -9.62
C HIS A 159 14.87 12.75 -11.14
N PHE A 160 13.73 13.05 -11.74
CA PHE A 160 13.55 13.17 -13.19
C PHE A 160 13.77 14.60 -13.71
N GLY A 161 14.08 15.56 -12.84
CA GLY A 161 14.14 16.99 -13.22
C GLY A 161 12.76 17.59 -13.46
N LEU A 162 11.70 16.97 -12.97
CA LEU A 162 10.33 17.42 -13.07
C LEU A 162 9.96 18.31 -11.87
N SER A 163 8.96 19.15 -12.04
CA SER A 163 8.37 19.91 -10.94
C SER A 163 7.68 18.97 -9.94
N ASN A 164 7.48 19.46 -8.70
CA ASN A 164 6.86 18.65 -7.65
C ASN A 164 5.44 18.21 -8.08
N GLY A 165 5.18 16.89 -8.03
CA GLY A 165 3.89 16.30 -8.42
C GLY A 165 3.71 16.04 -9.93
N GLU A 166 4.64 16.46 -10.78
CA GLU A 166 4.52 16.31 -12.24
C GLU A 166 4.66 14.85 -12.73
N LEU A 167 5.31 13.98 -11.94
CA LEU A 167 5.49 12.57 -12.29
C LEU A 167 4.15 11.87 -12.55
N ALA A 168 3.18 12.03 -11.67
CA ALA A 168 1.86 11.42 -11.83
C ALA A 168 1.16 11.92 -13.11
N GLY A 169 1.20 13.23 -13.36
CA GLY A 169 0.65 13.83 -14.58
C GLY A 169 1.32 13.32 -15.86
N LEU A 170 2.64 13.09 -15.83
CA LEU A 170 3.37 12.51 -16.96
C LEU A 170 2.90 11.07 -17.22
N VAL A 171 2.83 10.23 -16.19
CA VAL A 171 2.39 8.82 -16.32
C VAL A 171 0.95 8.74 -16.82
N ILE A 172 0.05 9.61 -16.33
CA ILE A 172 -1.34 9.68 -16.82
C ILE A 172 -1.38 10.03 -18.32
N ARG A 173 -0.58 11.01 -18.77
CA ARG A 173 -0.48 11.34 -20.20
C ARG A 173 0.08 10.19 -21.01
N MET A 174 1.09 9.48 -20.50
CA MET A 174 1.63 8.27 -21.16
C MET A 174 0.56 7.18 -21.26
N ALA A 175 -0.24 6.96 -20.24
CA ALA A 175 -1.34 5.99 -20.25
C ALA A 175 -2.44 6.32 -21.26
N ALA A 176 -2.61 7.59 -21.62
CA ALA A 176 -3.55 8.08 -22.62
C ALA A 176 -2.96 8.19 -24.04
N SER A 177 -1.69 7.86 -24.22
CA SER A 177 -0.97 7.91 -25.51
C SER A 177 -0.74 6.50 -26.10
N ASP A 178 0.03 6.42 -27.18
CA ASP A 178 0.45 5.15 -27.80
C ASP A 178 1.23 4.25 -26.82
N SER A 179 1.85 4.82 -25.79
CA SER A 179 2.51 4.09 -24.70
C SER A 179 1.52 3.49 -23.67
N GLY A 180 0.23 3.69 -23.83
CA GLY A 180 -0.80 3.33 -22.85
C GLY A 180 -0.80 1.86 -22.49
N GLN A 181 -0.57 0.98 -23.46
CA GLN A 181 -0.50 -0.46 -23.19
C GLN A 181 0.69 -0.81 -22.29
N SER A 182 1.88 -0.22 -22.54
CA SER A 182 3.06 -0.44 -21.70
C SER A 182 2.85 0.02 -20.27
N VAL A 183 2.14 1.15 -20.05
CA VAL A 183 1.81 1.63 -18.71
C VAL A 183 0.84 0.68 -18.01
N LYS A 184 -0.19 0.18 -18.71
CA LYS A 184 -1.14 -0.81 -18.16
C LYS A 184 -0.43 -2.09 -17.74
N ASP A 185 0.42 -2.62 -18.61
CA ASP A 185 1.18 -3.85 -18.36
C ASP A 185 2.14 -3.67 -17.17
N ALA A 186 2.77 -2.51 -17.04
CA ALA A 186 3.63 -2.16 -15.93
C ALA A 186 2.89 -2.08 -14.58
N LEU A 187 1.65 -1.61 -14.60
CA LEU A 187 0.85 -1.44 -13.37
C LEU A 187 0.05 -2.68 -12.97
N LYS A 188 -0.34 -3.51 -13.94
CA LYS A 188 -1.22 -4.68 -13.71
C LYS A 188 -0.78 -5.57 -12.53
N PRO A 189 0.51 -5.91 -12.33
CA PRO A 189 0.95 -6.75 -11.22
C PRO A 189 0.65 -6.16 -9.83
N TYR A 190 0.47 -4.84 -9.75
CA TYR A 190 0.28 -4.13 -8.49
C TYR A 190 -1.19 -3.96 -8.08
N PHE A 191 -2.11 -4.45 -8.92
CA PHE A 191 -3.55 -4.49 -8.59
C PHE A 191 -3.94 -5.71 -7.74
N GLY A 192 -2.97 -6.52 -7.28
CA GLY A 192 -3.21 -7.69 -6.48
C GLY A 192 -4.20 -8.65 -7.16
N SER A 193 -5.12 -9.24 -6.39
CA SER A 193 -6.14 -10.14 -6.94
C SER A 193 -7.18 -9.46 -7.85
N PHE A 194 -7.27 -8.13 -7.83
CA PHE A 194 -8.11 -7.39 -8.78
C PHE A 194 -7.58 -7.50 -10.24
N ALA A 195 -6.28 -7.73 -10.42
CA ALA A 195 -5.69 -7.91 -11.75
C ALA A 195 -6.34 -9.04 -12.58
N GLU A 196 -6.95 -10.05 -11.91
CA GLU A 196 -7.68 -11.14 -12.53
C GLU A 196 -9.06 -10.72 -13.04
N LYS A 197 -9.60 -9.60 -12.56
CA LYS A 197 -10.92 -9.06 -12.92
C LYS A 197 -10.86 -8.05 -14.06
N ILE A 198 -9.69 -7.50 -14.35
CA ILE A 198 -9.47 -6.49 -15.40
C ILE A 198 -8.78 -7.07 -16.65
N THR A 199 -9.25 -8.23 -17.07
CA THR A 199 -8.81 -8.87 -18.33
C THR A 199 -9.57 -8.35 -19.53
#